data_24c619504a32922727a392989bb0c608
#
_entry.id   24c619504a32922727a392989bb0c608
#
_cell.length_a   1.000
_cell.length_b   1.000
_cell.length_c   1.000
_cell.angle_alpha   90.00
_cell.angle_beta   90.00
_cell.angle_gamma   90.00
#
_symmetry.space_group_name_H-M   'P 1'
#
loop_
_entity.id
_entity.type
_entity.pdbx_description
1 polymer ?
#
loop_
_entity_poly.entity_id
_entity_poly.type
_entity_poly.pdbx_seq_one_letter_code
_entity_poly.pdbx_strand_id
1 'polypeptide(L)'
;SAVLCFIYIKKRASFLIPAKSDFVRDDELYMDLLSQGLAMGLMSSIVSIGSVMLQSSINALGPVIISAQTSARRIFAFSTLPFAAIAAAMTTFTSQNFGANKPHRIAKGIRQGSLVAFGWAILVCIFLFFASPALNELISGSSDPVLLENAALYNRIGSAFYIPLALLLILRNSLQGLGQK
;
A
#
# COMPACT_ATOMS: atom_id res chain seq x y z
N SER A 1 19.87 4.96 -7.54
CA SER A 1 18.77 4.92 -8.53
C SER A 1 18.47 6.29 -9.14
N ALA A 2 18.38 7.40 -8.36
CA ALA A 2 18.08 8.75 -8.88
C ALA A 2 19.04 9.22 -9.98
N VAL A 3 20.34 9.03 -9.78
CA VAL A 3 21.35 9.40 -10.78
C VAL A 3 21.17 8.62 -12.09
N LEU A 4 20.88 7.32 -12.01
CA LEU A 4 20.62 6.50 -13.21
C LEU A 4 19.35 6.93 -13.93
N CYS A 5 18.28 7.26 -13.18
CA CYS A 5 17.06 7.82 -13.76
C CYS A 5 17.32 9.15 -14.45
N PHE A 6 18.08 10.05 -13.85
CA PHE A 6 18.44 11.33 -14.44
C PHE A 6 19.25 11.17 -15.73
N ILE A 7 20.26 10.27 -15.74
CA ILE A 7 21.05 9.95 -16.94
C ILE A 7 20.16 9.36 -18.03
N TYR A 8 19.22 8.47 -17.67
CA TYR A 8 18.30 7.88 -18.62
C TYR A 8 17.37 8.92 -19.24
N ILE A 9 16.77 9.79 -18.40
CA ILE A 9 15.91 10.90 -18.86
C ILE A 9 16.68 11.80 -19.82
N LYS A 10 17.91 12.18 -19.45
CA LYS A 10 18.74 13.05 -20.31
C LYS A 10 19.05 12.43 -21.68
N LYS A 11 19.22 11.08 -21.74
CA LYS A 11 19.56 10.38 -22.98
C LYS A 11 18.38 9.94 -23.83
N ARG A 12 17.24 9.60 -23.22
CA ARG A 12 16.11 8.95 -23.90
C ARG A 12 14.80 9.72 -23.84
N ALA A 13 14.66 10.64 -22.92
CA ALA A 13 13.43 11.37 -22.67
C ALA A 13 13.74 12.85 -22.37
N SER A 14 14.52 13.50 -23.22
CA SER A 14 14.97 14.89 -23.03
C SER A 14 13.79 15.89 -22.94
N PHE A 15 12.61 15.54 -23.48
CA PHE A 15 11.38 16.32 -23.36
C PHE A 15 10.85 16.43 -21.91
N LEU A 16 11.30 15.56 -20.98
CA LEU A 16 10.96 15.63 -19.56
C LEU A 16 11.88 16.56 -18.77
N ILE A 17 12.92 17.11 -19.40
CA ILE A 17 13.83 18.06 -18.74
C ILE A 17 13.20 19.44 -18.84
N PRO A 18 12.82 20.08 -17.70
CA PRO A 18 12.21 21.38 -17.75
C PRO A 18 13.18 22.42 -18.32
N ALA A 19 12.71 23.22 -19.27
CA ALA A 19 13.42 24.39 -19.78
C ALA A 19 13.24 25.56 -18.80
N LYS A 20 14.08 26.58 -18.91
CA LYS A 20 13.93 27.79 -18.08
C LYS A 20 12.57 28.49 -18.26
N SER A 21 11.99 28.35 -19.45
CA SER A 21 10.64 28.85 -19.79
C SER A 21 9.51 28.13 -19.05
N ASP A 22 9.75 26.91 -18.55
CA ASP A 22 8.72 26.10 -17.91
C ASP A 22 8.58 26.45 -16.41
N PHE A 23 9.52 27.23 -15.87
CA PHE A 23 9.45 27.76 -14.50
C PHE A 23 8.56 28.99 -14.42
N VAL A 24 7.32 28.85 -14.91
CA VAL A 24 6.29 29.88 -14.77
C VAL A 24 5.40 29.52 -13.59
N ARG A 25 5.09 30.53 -12.77
CA ARG A 25 4.17 30.35 -11.66
C ARG A 25 2.74 30.25 -12.22
N ASP A 26 2.14 29.09 -12.06
CA ASP A 26 0.73 28.81 -12.33
C ASP A 26 0.02 28.65 -10.98
N ASP A 27 -0.71 29.69 -10.57
CA ASP A 27 -1.36 29.71 -9.25
C ASP A 27 -2.51 28.70 -9.16
N GLU A 28 -3.18 28.37 -10.26
CA GLU A 28 -4.24 27.38 -10.30
C GLU A 28 -3.67 25.97 -10.10
N LEU A 29 -2.64 25.61 -10.84
CA LEU A 29 -1.92 24.34 -10.67
C LEU A 29 -1.31 24.21 -9.29
N TYR A 30 -0.73 25.29 -8.75
CA TYR A 30 -0.15 25.31 -7.40
C TYR A 30 -1.21 25.04 -6.34
N MET A 31 -2.37 25.69 -6.41
CA MET A 31 -3.47 25.47 -5.46
C MET A 31 -4.06 24.08 -5.55
N ASP A 32 -4.15 23.52 -6.77
CA ASP A 32 -4.63 22.14 -6.95
C ASP A 32 -3.66 21.12 -6.35
N LEU A 33 -2.37 21.25 -6.60
CA LEU A 33 -1.33 20.40 -6.00
C LEU A 33 -1.30 20.52 -4.47
N LEU A 34 -1.42 21.73 -3.95
CA LEU A 34 -1.45 21.98 -2.50
C LEU A 34 -2.68 21.32 -1.86
N SER A 35 -3.84 21.50 -2.46
CA SER A 35 -5.10 20.90 -2.01
C SER A 35 -5.03 19.37 -2.00
N GLN A 36 -4.49 18.76 -3.05
CA GLN A 36 -4.30 17.30 -3.12
C GLN A 36 -3.28 16.82 -2.08
N GLY A 37 -2.16 17.54 -1.94
CA GLY A 37 -1.13 17.21 -0.95
C GLY A 37 -1.65 17.29 0.48
N LEU A 38 -2.43 18.32 0.81
CA LEU A 38 -3.05 18.47 2.13
C LEU A 38 -4.07 17.34 2.40
N ALA A 39 -4.92 17.02 1.44
CA ALA A 39 -5.89 15.94 1.58
C ALA A 39 -5.22 14.60 1.85
N MET A 40 -4.16 14.27 1.10
CA MET A 40 -3.37 13.05 1.30
C MET A 40 -2.61 13.06 2.63
N GLY A 41 -2.06 14.21 3.02
CA GLY A 41 -1.38 14.41 4.30
C GLY A 41 -2.31 14.21 5.48
N LEU A 42 -3.50 14.82 5.46
CA LEU A 42 -4.51 14.65 6.50
C LEU A 42 -4.96 13.20 6.63
N MET A 43 -5.23 12.53 5.51
CA MET A 43 -5.60 11.12 5.52
C MET A 43 -4.51 10.24 6.13
N SER A 44 -3.25 10.46 5.76
CA SER A 44 -2.12 9.73 6.32
C SER A 44 -1.93 10.00 7.81
N SER A 45 -2.19 11.25 8.24
CA SER A 45 -2.12 11.65 9.65
C SER A 45 -3.18 10.92 10.50
N ILE A 46 -4.42 10.83 10.01
CA ILE A 46 -5.50 10.11 10.72
C ILE A 46 -5.14 8.64 10.91
N VAL A 47 -4.63 7.99 9.86
CA VAL A 47 -4.18 6.59 9.94
C VAL A 47 -3.02 6.43 10.94
N SER A 48 -2.08 7.37 10.94
CA SER A 48 -0.93 7.35 11.85
C SER A 48 -1.36 7.53 13.31
N ILE A 49 -2.27 8.46 13.59
CA ILE A 49 -2.83 8.67 14.93
C ILE A 49 -3.52 7.39 15.42
N GLY A 50 -4.36 6.79 14.59
CA GLY A 50 -5.00 5.51 14.92
C GLY A 50 -3.99 4.39 15.23
N SER A 51 -2.89 4.33 14.48
CA SER A 51 -1.82 3.36 14.72
C SER A 51 -1.09 3.60 16.04
N VAL A 52 -0.86 4.86 16.42
CA VAL A 52 -0.24 5.23 17.72
C VAL A 52 -1.16 4.87 18.88
N MET A 53 -2.45 5.17 18.77
CA MET A 53 -3.43 4.81 19.80
C MET A 53 -3.51 3.29 20.01
N LEU A 54 -3.55 2.53 18.90
CA LEU A 54 -3.52 1.07 18.95
C LEU A 54 -2.22 0.57 19.62
N GLN A 55 -1.07 1.12 19.24
CA GLN A 55 0.21 0.73 19.83
C GLN A 55 0.27 1.03 21.33
N SER A 56 -0.29 2.16 21.77
CA SER A 56 -0.38 2.51 23.19
C SER A 56 -1.18 1.46 23.98
N SER A 57 -2.33 1.03 23.44
CA SER A 57 -3.15 -0.01 24.05
C SER A 57 -2.43 -1.36 24.14
N ILE A 58 -1.67 -1.71 23.11
CA ILE A 58 -0.90 -2.96 23.07
C ILE A 58 0.27 -2.94 24.07
N ASN A 59 0.91 -1.78 24.23
CA ASN A 59 2.02 -1.64 25.19
C ASN A 59 1.55 -1.90 26.63
N ALA A 60 0.29 -1.68 26.95
CA ALA A 60 -0.30 -1.99 28.25
C ALA A 60 -0.47 -3.50 28.50
N LEU A 61 -0.42 -4.35 27.46
CA LEU A 61 -0.62 -5.81 27.56
C LEU A 61 0.68 -6.59 27.89
N GLY A 62 1.80 -5.89 27.98
CA GLY A 62 3.07 -6.48 28.38
C GLY A 62 3.95 -6.97 27.23
N PRO A 63 5.22 -7.34 27.54
CA PRO A 63 6.25 -7.53 26.51
C PRO A 63 6.02 -8.74 25.60
N VAL A 64 5.38 -9.79 26.09
CA VAL A 64 5.08 -10.98 25.29
C VAL A 64 4.11 -10.63 24.14
N ILE A 65 3.05 -9.87 24.44
CA ILE A 65 2.06 -9.45 23.46
C ILE A 65 2.65 -8.44 22.46
N ILE A 66 3.52 -7.53 22.93
CA ILE A 66 4.24 -6.60 22.07
C ILE A 66 5.12 -7.38 21.08
N SER A 67 5.83 -8.39 21.51
CA SER A 67 6.68 -9.24 20.66
C SER A 67 5.84 -10.04 19.67
N ALA A 68 4.72 -10.62 20.12
CA ALA A 68 3.77 -11.32 19.26
C ALA A 68 3.23 -10.43 18.14
N GLN A 69 2.79 -9.23 18.49
CA GLN A 69 2.28 -8.26 17.50
C GLN A 69 3.39 -7.77 16.56
N THR A 70 4.60 -7.56 17.06
CA THR A 70 5.72 -7.10 16.22
C THR A 70 6.07 -8.13 15.15
N SER A 71 6.15 -9.42 15.51
CA SER A 71 6.39 -10.49 14.54
C SER A 71 5.24 -10.61 13.53
N ALA A 72 4.00 -10.58 14.00
CA ALA A 72 2.81 -10.64 13.15
C ALA A 72 2.72 -9.45 12.18
N ARG A 73 3.06 -8.23 12.63
CA ARG A 73 3.12 -7.04 11.76
C ARG A 73 4.18 -7.14 10.67
N ARG A 74 5.31 -7.78 10.93
CA ARG A 74 6.31 -8.04 9.88
C ARG A 74 5.75 -8.95 8.80
N ILE A 75 5.07 -10.02 9.19
CA ILE A 75 4.40 -10.93 8.24
C ILE A 75 3.34 -10.17 7.44
N PHE A 76 2.51 -9.35 8.11
CA PHE A 76 1.52 -8.50 7.45
C PHE A 76 2.15 -7.55 6.43
N ALA A 77 3.24 -6.89 6.79
CA ALA A 77 3.94 -5.98 5.90
C ALA A 77 4.43 -6.68 4.62
N PHE A 78 5.06 -7.84 4.73
CA PHE A 78 5.48 -8.63 3.58
C PHE A 78 4.30 -9.12 2.73
N SER A 79 3.23 -9.58 3.36
CA SER A 79 2.04 -10.11 2.70
C SER A 79 1.30 -9.02 1.90
N THR A 80 1.39 -7.77 2.32
CA THR A 80 0.70 -6.63 1.68
C THR A 80 1.51 -5.93 0.60
N LEU A 81 2.81 -6.20 0.44
CA LEU A 81 3.65 -5.61 -0.60
C LEU A 81 3.09 -5.76 -2.02
N PRO A 82 2.60 -6.95 -2.46
CA PRO A 82 2.03 -7.07 -3.79
C PRO A 82 0.77 -6.24 -3.99
N PHE A 83 -0.06 -6.06 -2.95
CA PHE A 83 -1.23 -5.17 -3.04
C PHE A 83 -0.81 -3.71 -3.31
N ALA A 84 0.22 -3.23 -2.60
CA ALA A 84 0.76 -1.89 -2.81
C ALA A 84 1.34 -1.72 -4.23
N ALA A 85 2.03 -2.75 -4.73
CA ALA A 85 2.58 -2.74 -6.09
C ALA A 85 1.47 -2.70 -7.16
N ILE A 86 0.43 -3.54 -7.01
CA ILE A 86 -0.73 -3.56 -7.92
C ILE A 86 -1.46 -2.21 -7.86
N ALA A 87 -1.67 -1.66 -6.66
CA ALA A 87 -2.33 -0.38 -6.46
C ALA A 87 -1.56 0.76 -7.14
N ALA A 88 -0.24 0.84 -6.99
CA ALA A 88 0.60 1.83 -7.68
C ALA A 88 0.54 1.68 -9.21
N ALA A 89 0.57 0.44 -9.71
CA ALA A 89 0.39 0.16 -11.13
C ALA A 89 -0.98 0.63 -11.63
N MET A 90 -2.04 0.46 -10.83
CA MET A 90 -3.39 0.91 -11.17
C MET A 90 -3.50 2.44 -11.25
N THR A 91 -2.84 3.20 -10.37
CA THR A 91 -2.78 4.66 -10.47
C THR A 91 -2.21 5.09 -11.81
N THR A 92 -1.05 4.56 -12.19
CA THR A 92 -0.38 4.88 -13.46
C THR A 92 -1.21 4.45 -14.66
N PHE A 93 -1.75 3.22 -14.63
CA PHE A 93 -2.58 2.69 -15.71
C PHE A 93 -3.83 3.53 -15.94
N THR A 94 -4.49 3.92 -14.85
CA THR A 94 -5.72 4.72 -14.90
C THR A 94 -5.42 6.12 -15.43
N SER A 95 -4.40 6.81 -14.93
CA SER A 95 -4.01 8.15 -15.41
C SER A 95 -3.69 8.16 -16.90
N GLN A 96 -2.91 7.19 -17.37
CA GLN A 96 -2.53 7.10 -18.79
C GLN A 96 -3.75 6.83 -19.69
N ASN A 97 -4.66 5.94 -19.29
CA ASN A 97 -5.84 5.63 -20.08
C ASN A 97 -6.89 6.73 -20.01
N PHE A 98 -6.95 7.47 -18.89
CA PHE A 98 -7.80 8.66 -18.77
C PHE A 98 -7.32 9.78 -19.69
N GLY A 99 -6.04 10.11 -19.66
CA GLY A 99 -5.46 11.09 -20.58
C GLY A 99 -5.56 10.71 -22.07
N ALA A 100 -5.59 9.40 -22.37
CA ALA A 100 -5.81 8.87 -23.71
C ALA A 100 -7.30 8.77 -24.11
N ASN A 101 -8.24 9.22 -23.26
CA ASN A 101 -9.69 9.13 -23.43
C ASN A 101 -10.19 7.71 -23.73
N LYS A 102 -9.71 6.72 -22.94
CA LYS A 102 -10.04 5.29 -23.09
C LYS A 102 -10.68 4.70 -21.83
N PRO A 103 -11.88 5.16 -21.40
CA PRO A 103 -12.49 4.76 -20.14
C PRO A 103 -12.81 3.24 -20.07
N HIS A 104 -13.14 2.61 -21.19
CA HIS A 104 -13.39 1.18 -21.25
C HIS A 104 -12.17 0.34 -20.83
N ARG A 105 -10.94 0.83 -21.10
CA ARG A 105 -9.71 0.15 -20.66
C ARG A 105 -9.52 0.29 -19.16
N ILE A 106 -9.92 1.42 -18.58
CA ILE A 106 -9.84 1.62 -17.12
C ILE A 106 -10.72 0.60 -16.40
N ALA A 107 -11.98 0.46 -16.80
CA ALA A 107 -12.88 -0.53 -16.22
C ALA A 107 -12.35 -1.97 -16.33
N LYS A 108 -11.81 -2.33 -17.51
CA LYS A 108 -11.18 -3.64 -17.72
C LYS A 108 -9.94 -3.83 -16.84
N GLY A 109 -9.11 -2.80 -16.69
CA GLY A 109 -7.92 -2.82 -15.85
C GLY A 109 -8.26 -3.00 -14.37
N ILE A 110 -9.26 -2.26 -13.86
CA ILE A 110 -9.74 -2.42 -12.48
C ILE A 110 -10.20 -3.85 -12.24
N ARG A 111 -11.01 -4.42 -13.13
CA ARG A 111 -11.47 -5.80 -13.00
C ARG A 111 -10.30 -6.79 -13.00
N GLN A 112 -9.36 -6.66 -13.91
CA GLN A 112 -8.19 -7.55 -13.99
C GLN A 112 -7.26 -7.40 -12.79
N GLY A 113 -6.96 -6.16 -12.38
CA GLY A 113 -6.17 -5.88 -11.19
C GLY A 113 -6.81 -6.44 -9.93
N SER A 114 -8.14 -6.31 -9.78
CA SER A 114 -8.87 -6.90 -8.67
C SER A 114 -8.80 -8.43 -8.66
N LEU A 115 -8.91 -9.09 -9.81
CA LEU A 115 -8.79 -10.54 -9.88
C LEU A 115 -7.40 -11.03 -9.46
N VAL A 116 -6.34 -10.35 -9.90
CA VAL A 116 -4.96 -10.68 -9.50
C VAL A 116 -4.77 -10.47 -7.99
N ALA A 117 -5.26 -9.35 -7.46
CA ALA A 117 -5.16 -9.06 -6.03
C ALA A 117 -5.98 -10.03 -5.18
N PHE A 118 -7.16 -10.45 -5.62
CA PHE A 118 -7.96 -11.47 -4.92
C PHE A 118 -7.28 -12.84 -4.94
N GLY A 119 -6.69 -13.22 -6.09
CA GLY A 119 -5.90 -14.46 -6.17
C GLY A 119 -4.74 -14.46 -5.16
N TRP A 120 -4.01 -13.35 -5.06
CA TRP A 120 -2.97 -13.17 -4.06
C TRP A 120 -3.53 -13.20 -2.63
N ALA A 121 -4.64 -12.51 -2.35
CA ALA A 121 -5.28 -12.49 -1.04
C ALA A 121 -5.65 -13.90 -0.57
N ILE A 122 -6.28 -14.68 -1.44
CA ILE A 122 -6.66 -16.06 -1.13
C ILE A 122 -5.44 -16.94 -0.88
N LEU A 123 -4.41 -16.83 -1.73
CA LEU A 123 -3.17 -17.58 -1.57
C LEU A 123 -2.52 -17.30 -0.22
N VAL A 124 -2.36 -16.01 0.14
CA VAL A 124 -1.75 -15.61 1.41
C VAL A 124 -2.63 -15.98 2.58
N CYS A 125 -3.94 -15.88 2.48
CA CYS A 125 -4.87 -16.30 3.54
C CYS A 125 -4.71 -17.79 3.86
N ILE A 126 -4.71 -18.65 2.83
CA ILE A 126 -4.49 -20.09 2.99
C ILE A 126 -3.10 -20.36 3.57
N PHE A 127 -2.07 -19.71 3.04
CA PHE A 127 -0.69 -19.88 3.51
C PHE A 127 -0.53 -19.50 4.98
N LEU A 128 -1.04 -18.33 5.38
CA LEU A 128 -0.95 -17.85 6.76
C LEU A 128 -1.81 -18.68 7.74
N PHE A 129 -2.91 -19.24 7.26
CA PHE A 129 -3.72 -20.10 8.11
C PHE A 129 -2.93 -21.29 8.67
N PHE A 130 -2.08 -21.91 7.83
CA PHE A 130 -1.27 -23.07 8.20
C PHE A 130 0.14 -22.69 8.71
N ALA A 131 0.80 -21.75 8.04
CA ALA A 131 2.22 -21.44 8.27
C ALA A 131 2.46 -20.38 9.35
N SER A 132 1.42 -19.70 9.85
CA SER A 132 1.57 -18.58 10.78
C SER A 132 2.36 -18.89 12.05
N PRO A 133 2.16 -20.02 12.77
CA PRO A 133 2.95 -20.31 13.96
C PRO A 133 4.44 -20.42 13.64
N ALA A 134 4.81 -21.21 12.63
CA ALA A 134 6.22 -21.43 12.24
C ALA A 134 6.91 -20.14 11.77
N LEU A 135 6.17 -19.30 11.01
CA LEU A 135 6.70 -18.00 10.57
C LEU A 135 6.93 -17.04 11.74
N ASN A 136 6.00 -17.02 12.71
CA ASN A 136 6.16 -16.17 13.88
C ASN A 136 7.31 -16.65 14.78
N GLU A 137 7.51 -17.95 14.93
CA GLU A 137 8.65 -18.53 15.64
C GLU A 137 9.97 -18.12 14.98
N LEU A 138 10.05 -18.24 13.64
CA LEU A 138 11.23 -17.84 12.88
C LEU A 138 11.54 -16.34 13.01
N ILE A 139 10.53 -15.48 13.02
CA ILE A 139 10.69 -14.02 13.06
C ILE A 139 10.95 -13.51 14.47
N SER A 140 10.27 -14.07 15.47
CA SER A 140 10.44 -13.66 16.87
C SER A 140 11.68 -14.27 17.51
N GLY A 141 12.15 -15.40 17.00
CA GLY A 141 13.23 -16.19 17.62
C GLY A 141 12.83 -16.81 18.95
N SER A 142 11.52 -16.88 19.25
CA SER A 142 10.98 -17.39 20.51
C SER A 142 9.98 -18.51 20.25
N SER A 143 10.10 -19.60 21.02
CA SER A 143 9.15 -20.72 21.00
C SER A 143 8.11 -20.61 22.12
N ASP A 144 7.92 -19.42 22.71
CA ASP A 144 6.91 -19.19 23.75
C ASP A 144 5.50 -19.44 23.17
N PRO A 145 4.75 -20.42 23.70
CA PRO A 145 3.42 -20.77 23.18
C PRO A 145 2.45 -19.60 23.22
N VAL A 146 2.49 -18.75 24.24
CA VAL A 146 1.60 -17.59 24.39
C VAL A 146 1.87 -16.56 23.29
N LEU A 147 3.16 -16.31 23.01
CA LEU A 147 3.57 -15.43 21.92
C LEU A 147 3.09 -15.96 20.57
N LEU A 148 3.37 -17.23 20.29
CA LEU A 148 3.08 -17.84 18.99
C LEU A 148 1.58 -17.93 18.72
N GLU A 149 0.77 -18.28 19.71
CA GLU A 149 -0.68 -18.36 19.59
C GLU A 149 -1.30 -17.00 19.31
N ASN A 150 -0.92 -15.97 20.07
CA ASN A 150 -1.42 -14.60 19.86
C ASN A 150 -0.99 -14.04 18.49
N ALA A 151 0.25 -14.26 18.09
CA ALA A 151 0.75 -13.82 16.78
C ALA A 151 0.05 -14.56 15.62
N ALA A 152 -0.17 -15.88 15.76
CA ALA A 152 -0.89 -16.67 14.78
C ALA A 152 -2.36 -16.25 14.67
N LEU A 153 -3.02 -16.00 15.79
CA LEU A 153 -4.39 -15.51 15.83
C LEU A 153 -4.50 -14.13 15.13
N TYR A 154 -3.58 -13.21 15.41
CA TYR A 154 -3.52 -11.91 14.75
C TYR A 154 -3.41 -12.07 13.23
N ASN A 155 -2.51 -12.91 12.74
CA ASN A 155 -2.31 -13.13 11.31
C ASN A 155 -3.52 -13.81 10.65
N ARG A 156 -4.14 -14.78 11.30
CA ARG A 156 -5.35 -15.48 10.81
C ARG A 156 -6.54 -14.53 10.67
N ILE A 157 -6.82 -13.75 11.72
CA ILE A 157 -7.89 -12.76 11.69
C ILE A 157 -7.56 -11.68 10.66
N GLY A 158 -6.33 -11.15 10.66
CA GLY A 158 -5.90 -10.11 9.72
C GLY A 158 -5.99 -10.55 8.25
N SER A 159 -5.63 -11.80 7.95
CA SER A 159 -5.66 -12.32 6.58
C SER A 159 -7.07 -12.41 6.00
N ALA A 160 -8.11 -12.60 6.82
CA ALA A 160 -9.49 -12.59 6.37
C ALA A 160 -9.92 -11.23 5.78
N PHE A 161 -9.25 -10.14 6.21
CA PHE A 161 -9.51 -8.80 5.71
C PHE A 161 -8.67 -8.41 4.48
N TYR A 162 -7.84 -9.28 3.94
CA TYR A 162 -7.03 -8.98 2.75
C TYR A 162 -7.86 -8.77 1.49
N ILE A 163 -8.99 -9.46 1.35
CA ILE A 163 -9.88 -9.27 0.19
C ILE A 163 -10.48 -7.87 0.17
N PRO A 164 -11.18 -7.39 1.22
CA PRO A 164 -11.67 -6.02 1.25
C PRO A 164 -10.56 -4.97 1.20
N LEU A 165 -9.38 -5.23 1.81
CA LEU A 165 -8.21 -4.36 1.72
C LEU A 165 -7.72 -4.23 0.27
N ALA A 166 -7.60 -5.34 -0.45
CA ALA A 166 -7.18 -5.36 -1.85
C ALA A 166 -8.12 -4.52 -2.73
N LEU A 167 -9.44 -4.71 -2.57
CA LEU A 167 -10.44 -3.94 -3.31
C LEU A 167 -10.35 -2.45 -3.00
N LEU A 168 -10.25 -2.09 -1.73
CA LEU A 168 -10.09 -0.71 -1.27
C LEU A 168 -8.86 -0.06 -1.90
N LEU A 169 -7.71 -0.72 -1.85
CA LEU A 169 -6.47 -0.19 -2.41
C LEU A 169 -6.56 0.02 -3.92
N ILE A 170 -7.14 -0.92 -4.66
CA ILE A 170 -7.27 -0.81 -6.12
C ILE A 170 -8.22 0.31 -6.50
N LEU A 171 -9.40 0.38 -5.89
CA LEU A 171 -10.40 1.42 -6.19
C LEU A 171 -9.88 2.80 -5.82
N ARG A 172 -9.32 2.95 -4.62
CA ARG A 172 -8.73 4.21 -4.16
C ARG A 172 -7.63 4.70 -5.09
N ASN A 173 -6.68 3.84 -5.45
CA ASN A 173 -5.58 4.22 -6.32
C ASN A 173 -6.04 4.48 -7.77
N SER A 174 -7.09 3.80 -8.24
CA SER A 174 -7.70 4.09 -9.53
C SER A 174 -8.39 5.47 -9.53
N LEU A 175 -9.14 5.83 -8.48
CA LEU A 175 -9.74 7.16 -8.32
C LEU A 175 -8.67 8.25 -8.24
N GLN A 176 -7.60 8.01 -7.49
CA GLN A 176 -6.46 8.91 -7.43
C GLN A 176 -5.80 9.12 -8.80
N GLY A 177 -5.72 8.06 -9.63
CA GLY A 177 -5.26 8.14 -11.01
C GLY A 177 -6.18 8.94 -11.94
N LEU A 178 -7.45 9.14 -11.58
CA LEU A 178 -8.40 10.02 -12.28
C LEU A 178 -8.32 11.49 -11.81
N GLY A 179 -7.47 11.81 -10.84
CA GLY A 179 -7.43 13.13 -10.21
C GLY A 179 -8.59 13.41 -9.24
N GLN A 180 -9.35 12.38 -8.86
CA GLN A 180 -10.41 12.51 -7.84
C GLN A 180 -9.79 12.55 -6.45
N LYS A 181 -10.26 13.48 -5.61
CA LYS A 181 -9.77 13.74 -4.25
C LYS A 181 -10.48 12.89 -3.22
#